data_c2b718e132d16c0d51044c21c40fd5e6
#
_entry.id   c2b718e132d16c0d51044c21c40fd5e6
#
_cell.length_a   1.000
_cell.length_b   1.000
_cell.length_c   1.000
_cell.angle_alpha   90.00
_cell.angle_beta   90.00
_cell.angle_gamma   90.00
#
_symmetry.space_group_name_H-M   'P 1'
#
loop_
_entity.id
_entity.type
_entity.pdbx_description
1 polymer ?
#
loop_
_entity_poly.entity_id
_entity_poly.type
_entity_poly.pdbx_seq_one_letter_code
_entity_poly.pdbx_strand_id
1 'polypeptide(L)' 'MDKTLAQEIHSAVSKALPDSEVTVRDMTGGGDHFEVLVVSPAFKGKMLIEQHQMVHAALAPLKEQIHAVKIKTLVSEHFH' A
#
# COMPACT_ATOMS: atom_id res chain seq x y z
N MET A 1 -15.23 15.00 9.18
CA MET A 1 -14.54 13.92 9.89
C MET A 1 -13.18 13.69 9.32
N ASP A 2 -12.21 13.66 10.18
CA ASP A 2 -10.85 13.51 9.72
C ASP A 2 -10.51 12.05 9.47
N LYS A 3 -9.93 11.81 8.32
CA LYS A 3 -9.42 10.50 8.00
C LYS A 3 -8.08 10.31 8.71
N THR A 4 -7.84 9.12 9.22
CA THR A 4 -6.52 8.81 9.74
C THR A 4 -5.55 8.64 8.57
N LEU A 5 -4.27 8.78 8.85
CA LEU A 5 -3.26 8.58 7.81
C LEU A 5 -3.33 7.16 7.26
N ALA A 6 -3.61 6.17 8.10
CA ALA A 6 -3.79 4.79 7.65
C ALA A 6 -4.92 4.68 6.62
N GLN A 7 -6.03 5.38 6.83
CA GLN A 7 -7.14 5.38 5.89
C GLN A 7 -6.75 6.06 4.58
N GLU A 8 -5.98 7.14 4.66
CA GLU A 8 -5.51 7.82 3.47
C GLU A 8 -4.56 6.95 2.65
N ILE A 9 -3.67 6.21 3.32
CA ILE A 9 -2.78 5.26 2.66
C ILE A 9 -3.60 4.19 1.95
N HIS A 10 -4.57 3.62 2.64
CA HIS A 10 -5.43 2.59 2.07
C HIS A 10 -6.14 3.12 0.82
N SER A 11 -6.71 4.31 0.91
CA SER A 11 -7.43 4.91 -0.22
C SER A 11 -6.51 5.18 -1.40
N ALA A 12 -5.32 5.71 -1.15
CA ALA A 12 -4.38 6.05 -2.21
C ALA A 12 -3.95 4.80 -2.98
N VAL A 13 -3.62 3.73 -2.26
CA VAL A 13 -3.19 2.48 -2.90
C VAL A 13 -4.37 1.81 -3.61
N SER A 14 -5.54 1.82 -3.01
CA SER A 14 -6.74 1.23 -3.62
C SER A 14 -7.12 1.94 -4.91
N LYS A 15 -6.94 3.24 -4.98
CA LYS A 15 -7.22 4.00 -6.19
C LYS A 15 -6.23 3.67 -7.31
N ALA A 16 -4.96 3.53 -6.94
CA ALA A 16 -3.92 3.24 -7.93
C ALA A 16 -3.99 1.80 -8.43
N LEU A 17 -4.44 0.89 -7.57
CA LEU A 17 -4.51 -0.53 -7.85
C LEU A 17 -5.91 -1.05 -7.50
N PRO A 18 -6.92 -0.78 -8.35
CA PRO A 18 -8.32 -1.03 -8.00
C PRO A 18 -8.68 -2.45 -7.62
N ASP A 19 -7.99 -3.44 -8.18
CA ASP A 19 -8.29 -4.84 -7.91
C ASP A 19 -7.46 -5.42 -6.77
N SER A 20 -6.84 -4.57 -5.97
CA SER A 20 -5.96 -5.02 -4.91
C SER A 20 -6.67 -5.08 -3.57
N GLU A 21 -6.12 -5.93 -2.69
CA GLU A 21 -6.47 -5.94 -1.28
C GLU A 21 -5.35 -5.23 -0.54
N VAL A 22 -5.71 -4.20 0.21
CA VAL A 22 -4.73 -3.38 0.92
C VAL A 22 -4.97 -3.48 2.41
N THR A 23 -3.92 -3.80 3.14
CA THR A 23 -3.95 -3.83 4.60
C THR A 23 -2.90 -2.86 5.11
N VAL A 24 -3.31 -1.95 5.97
CA VAL A 24 -2.41 -0.95 6.55
C VAL A 24 -2.37 -1.14 8.05
N ARG A 25 -1.17 -1.25 8.59
CA ARG A 25 -0.97 -1.40 10.03
C ARG A 25 -0.08 -0.27 10.54
N ASP A 26 -0.50 0.33 11.64
CA ASP A 26 0.31 1.31 12.34
C ASP A 26 1.20 0.54 13.32
N MET A 27 2.49 0.50 13.02
CA MET A 27 3.43 -0.37 13.75
C MET A 27 3.77 0.12 15.15
N THR A 28 3.63 1.41 15.39
CA THR A 28 3.99 2.00 16.68
C THR A 28 2.80 2.50 17.47
N GLY A 29 1.64 2.58 16.83
CA GLY A 29 0.47 3.19 17.43
C GLY A 29 0.50 4.72 17.45
N GLY A 30 1.59 5.31 16.99
CA GLY A 30 1.76 6.76 16.97
C GLY A 30 1.56 7.43 15.63
N GLY A 31 1.24 6.66 14.59
CA GLY A 31 1.03 7.22 13.26
C GLY A 31 2.32 7.57 12.53
N ASP A 32 3.46 7.06 12.98
CA ASP A 32 4.76 7.35 12.38
C ASP A 32 5.25 6.29 11.42
N HIS A 33 5.04 5.03 11.78
CA HIS A 33 5.57 3.89 11.03
C HIS A 33 4.43 2.98 10.63
N PHE A 34 4.32 2.73 9.34
CA PHE A 34 3.25 1.90 8.80
C PHE A 34 3.79 0.70 8.05
N GLU A 35 3.04 -0.38 8.12
CA GLU A 35 3.26 -1.53 7.26
C GLU A 35 2.08 -1.61 6.31
N VAL A 36 2.38 -1.65 5.02
CA VAL A 36 1.37 -1.71 3.98
C VAL A 36 1.53 -3.03 3.22
N LEU A 37 0.52 -3.86 3.29
CA LEU A 37 0.47 -5.09 2.53
C LEU A 37 -0.50 -4.91 1.37
N VAL A 38 0.00 -5.15 0.17
CA VAL A 38 -0.81 -5.02 -1.04
C VAL A 38 -0.82 -6.35 -1.78
N VAL A 39 -1.99 -6.92 -1.95
CA VAL A 39 -2.18 -8.15 -2.71
C VAL A 39 -2.94 -7.79 -3.98
N SER A 40 -2.32 -7.96 -5.12
CA SER A 40 -2.90 -7.48 -6.38
C SER A 40 -2.55 -8.37 -7.55
N PRO A 41 -3.52 -8.62 -8.46
CA PRO A 41 -3.23 -9.33 -9.70
C PRO A 41 -2.34 -8.51 -10.64
N ALA A 42 -2.27 -7.20 -10.44
CA ALA A 42 -1.41 -6.32 -11.24
C ALA A 42 0.07 -6.62 -11.05
N PHE A 43 0.43 -7.32 -9.97
CA PHE A 43 1.82 -7.67 -9.69
C PHE A 43 2.30 -8.91 -10.43
N LYS A 44 1.40 -9.61 -11.09
CA LYS A 44 1.75 -10.83 -11.81
C LYS A 44 2.75 -10.52 -12.92
N GLY A 45 3.85 -11.26 -12.94
CA GLY A 45 4.90 -11.06 -13.93
C GLY A 45 5.83 -9.91 -13.63
N LYS A 46 5.65 -9.24 -12.51
CA LYS A 46 6.51 -8.12 -12.12
C LYS A 46 7.54 -8.57 -11.10
N MET A 47 8.73 -8.01 -11.21
CA MET A 47 9.77 -8.25 -10.21
C MET A 47 9.41 -7.55 -8.91
N LEU A 48 9.95 -8.04 -7.81
CA LEU A 48 9.64 -7.47 -6.50
C LEU A 48 9.91 -5.96 -6.44
N ILE A 49 11.02 -5.51 -7.00
CA ILE A 49 11.34 -4.09 -7.00
C ILE A 49 10.30 -3.28 -7.79
N GLU A 50 9.81 -3.82 -8.90
CA GLU A 50 8.76 -3.17 -9.66
C GLU A 50 7.46 -3.06 -8.89
N GLN A 51 7.11 -4.14 -8.17
CA GLN A 51 5.92 -4.15 -7.33
C GLN A 51 6.00 -3.05 -6.27
N HIS A 52 7.15 -2.95 -5.60
CA HIS A 52 7.37 -1.93 -4.58
C HIS A 52 7.31 -0.53 -5.17
N GLN A 53 7.87 -0.34 -6.37
CA GLN A 53 7.82 0.96 -7.04
C GLN A 53 6.37 1.38 -7.35
N MET A 54 5.53 0.43 -7.71
CA MET A 54 4.13 0.71 -7.97
C MET A 54 3.43 1.22 -6.70
N VAL A 55 3.70 0.60 -5.57
CA VAL A 55 3.11 1.04 -4.30
C VAL A 55 3.67 2.38 -3.88
N HIS A 56 4.98 2.60 -4.04
CA HIS A 56 5.59 3.90 -3.72
C HIS A 56 4.99 5.01 -4.57
N ALA A 57 4.75 4.75 -5.85
CA ALA A 57 4.12 5.73 -6.72
C ALA A 57 2.71 6.07 -6.25
N ALA A 58 1.98 5.07 -5.79
CA ALA A 58 0.64 5.27 -5.25
C ALA A 58 0.66 6.13 -3.98
N LEU A 59 1.72 6.01 -3.18
CA LEU A 59 1.86 6.73 -1.93
C LEU A 59 2.52 8.10 -2.08
N ALA A 60 2.96 8.46 -3.28
CA ALA A 60 3.66 9.71 -3.51
C ALA A 60 2.94 10.95 -2.96
N PRO A 61 1.61 11.08 -3.09
CA PRO A 61 0.90 12.25 -2.54
C PRO A 61 0.96 12.34 -1.02
N LEU A 62 1.27 11.24 -0.35
CA LEU A 62 1.31 11.19 1.11
C LEU A 62 2.73 11.12 1.65
N LYS A 63 3.71 11.21 0.79
CA LYS A 63 5.12 10.98 1.14
C LYS A 63 5.59 11.85 2.31
N GLU A 64 5.17 13.09 2.36
CA GLU A 64 5.59 14.01 3.42
C GLU A 64 4.94 13.71 4.76
N GLN A 65 3.81 13.02 4.73
CA GLN A 65 3.08 12.69 5.95
C GLN A 65 3.49 11.35 6.54
N ILE A 66 4.10 10.50 5.73
CA ILE A 66 4.53 9.18 6.17
C ILE A 66 6.01 9.23 6.54
N HIS A 67 6.30 9.02 7.82
CA HIS A 67 7.67 9.06 8.31
C HIS A 67 8.44 7.82 7.85
N ALA A 68 7.85 6.65 8.02
CA ALA A 68 8.44 5.40 7.57
C ALA A 68 7.35 4.44 7.14
N VAL A 69 7.59 3.72 6.06
CA VAL A 69 6.64 2.74 5.55
C VAL A 69 7.38 1.47 5.15
N LYS A 70 6.84 0.34 5.57
CA LYS A 70 7.32 -0.97 5.16
C LYS A 70 6.30 -1.54 4.19
N ILE A 71 6.75 -1.89 3.01
CA ILE A 71 5.85 -2.37 1.95
C ILE A 71 6.05 -3.85 1.74
N LYS A 72 4.94 -4.59 1.72
CA LYS A 72 4.92 -5.99 1.34
C LYS A 72 3.95 -6.15 0.19
N THR A 73 4.33 -6.90 -0.80
CA THR A 73 3.49 -7.13 -1.97
C THR A 73 3.35 -8.62 -2.22
N LEU A 74 2.16 -9.01 -2.66
CA LEU A 74 1.87 -10.38 -3.05
C LEU A 74 1.07 -10.35 -4.33
N VAL A 75 1.29 -11.37 -5.15
CA VAL A 75 0.48 -11.55 -6.36
C VAL A 75 -0.82 -12.22 -5.95
N SER A 76 -1.92 -11.60 -6.33
CA SER A 76 -3.24 -12.20 -6.11
C SER A 76 -3.55 -13.13 -7.28
N GLU A 77 -3.76 -14.38 -6.98
CA GLU A 77 -4.18 -15.34 -7.98
C GLU A 77 -5.58 -15.81 -7.62
N HIS A 78 -6.54 -15.37 -8.38
CA HIS A 78 -7.91 -15.76 -8.16
C HIS A 78 -8.27 -16.88 -9.09
N PHE A 79 -8.73 -17.95 -8.51
CA PHE A 79 -9.17 -19.12 -9.25
C PHE A 79 -10.69 -19.17 -9.15
N HIS A 80 -11.32 -18.78 -10.21
CA HIS A 80 -12.78 -18.79 -10.27
C HIS A 80 -13.25 -19.43 -11.54
#